data_6922cc716b1c44d767e673e2ae35416c
#
_entry.id   6922cc716b1c44d767e673e2ae35416c
#
_cell.length_a   1.000
_cell.length_b   1.000
_cell.length_c   1.000
_cell.angle_alpha   90.00
_cell.angle_beta   90.00
_cell.angle_gamma   90.00
#
_symmetry.space_group_name_H-M   'P 1'
#
loop_
_entity.id
_entity.type
_entity.pdbx_description
1 polymer ?
#
loop_
_entity_poly.entity_id
_entity_poly.type
_entity_poly.pdbx_seq_one_letter_code
_entity_poly.pdbx_strand_id
1 'polypeptide(L)'
;MAKLYFNYSTMNAGKSTLLLQASHNYREQGMRTYLLTARIDGRAGTGRIASRIGIGTEADTFDEASDLQAMITARRAQAPLACVFVDEAQFLTPDQVWQLARVVDDLNLPVLCYGLRVDFRGALFPGSATLLAIADEMREVRTICRCGRKATMVIRQDAEGRAVTTGAQVQIGGNETYVSLCRRHWREATGDRAPGTAD
;
A
#
# COMPACT_ATOMS: atom_id res chain seq x y z
N MET A 1 19.72 -3.15 13.92
CA MET A 1 18.44 -3.84 14.12
C MET A 1 17.56 -3.55 12.92
N ALA A 2 16.93 -4.57 12.35
CA ALA A 2 15.95 -4.39 11.26
C ALA A 2 14.78 -3.52 11.71
N LYS A 3 14.00 -2.99 10.78
CA LYS A 3 12.85 -2.12 11.06
C LYS A 3 11.66 -2.47 10.17
N LEU A 4 10.45 -2.23 10.69
CA LEU A 4 9.21 -2.22 9.94
C LEU A 4 8.97 -0.79 9.41
N TYR A 5 8.86 -0.65 8.09
CA TYR A 5 8.63 0.62 7.43
C TYR A 5 7.23 0.68 6.85
N PHE A 6 6.56 1.83 6.99
CA PHE A 6 5.32 2.11 6.28
C PHE A 6 5.46 3.32 5.35
N ASN A 7 5.53 3.05 4.06
CA ASN A 7 5.56 4.05 3.00
C ASN A 7 4.13 4.28 2.50
N TYR A 8 3.48 5.31 3.00
CA TYR A 8 2.05 5.55 2.73
C TYR A 8 1.83 6.76 1.81
N SER A 9 0.70 6.75 1.13
CA SER A 9 0.24 7.89 0.33
C SER A 9 -1.25 7.79 0.00
N THR A 10 -1.71 8.70 -0.88
CA THR A 10 -2.93 8.54 -1.67
C THR A 10 -2.65 7.67 -2.91
N MET A 11 -3.66 7.46 -3.75
CA MET A 11 -3.48 6.81 -5.04
C MET A 11 -2.58 7.65 -5.96
N ASN A 12 -1.95 6.99 -6.93
CA ASN A 12 -1.17 7.63 -8.00
C ASN A 12 0.08 8.42 -7.53
N ALA A 13 0.61 8.11 -6.37
CA ALA A 13 1.79 8.78 -5.81
C ALA A 13 3.14 8.11 -6.17
N GLY A 14 3.12 7.00 -6.93
CA GLY A 14 4.34 6.30 -7.33
C GLY A 14 4.87 5.31 -6.28
N LYS A 15 4.03 4.83 -5.34
CA LYS A 15 4.44 3.85 -4.31
C LYS A 15 5.09 2.60 -4.92
N SER A 16 4.42 1.94 -5.85
CA SER A 16 4.96 0.73 -6.51
C SER A 16 6.23 1.03 -7.31
N THR A 17 6.38 2.24 -7.87
CA THR A 17 7.65 2.67 -8.52
C THR A 17 8.79 2.71 -7.52
N LEU A 18 8.59 3.31 -6.35
CA LEU A 18 9.60 3.39 -5.29
C LEU A 18 9.93 2.01 -4.71
N LEU A 19 8.94 1.15 -4.54
CA LEU A 19 9.13 -0.24 -4.13
C LEU A 19 10.03 -0.98 -5.12
N LEU A 20 9.68 -0.91 -6.41
CA LEU A 20 10.42 -1.58 -7.48
C LEU A 20 11.85 -1.05 -7.59
N GLN A 21 12.06 0.26 -7.48
CA GLN A 21 13.39 0.88 -7.46
C GLN A 21 14.21 0.41 -6.26
N ALA A 22 13.62 0.40 -5.05
CA ALA A 22 14.31 -0.06 -3.86
C ALA A 22 14.70 -1.55 -3.98
N SER A 23 13.77 -2.42 -4.42
CA SER A 23 14.07 -3.83 -4.65
C SER A 23 15.14 -4.04 -5.71
N HIS A 24 15.13 -3.24 -6.77
CA HIS A 24 16.15 -3.28 -7.82
C HIS A 24 17.53 -2.96 -7.27
N ASN A 25 17.66 -1.91 -6.45
CA ASN A 25 18.94 -1.52 -5.84
C ASN A 25 19.55 -2.65 -4.97
N TYR A 26 18.71 -3.37 -4.21
CA TYR A 26 19.20 -4.56 -3.48
C TYR A 26 19.75 -5.62 -4.43
N ARG A 27 19.03 -5.92 -5.52
CA ARG A 27 19.41 -6.95 -6.48
C ARG A 27 20.69 -6.60 -7.24
N GLU A 28 20.91 -5.33 -7.57
CA GLU A 28 22.17 -4.86 -8.18
C GLU A 28 23.40 -5.11 -7.28
N GLN A 29 23.20 -5.11 -5.96
CA GLN A 29 24.23 -5.45 -4.99
C GLN A 29 24.32 -6.96 -4.67
N GLY A 30 23.67 -7.82 -5.47
CA GLY A 30 23.64 -9.26 -5.27
C GLY A 30 22.79 -9.72 -4.09
N MET A 31 21.99 -8.84 -3.50
CA MET A 31 21.13 -9.13 -2.36
C MET A 31 19.73 -9.57 -2.82
N ARG A 32 19.23 -10.68 -2.26
CA ARG A 32 17.89 -11.18 -2.59
C ARG A 32 16.83 -10.46 -1.80
N THR A 33 15.75 -10.11 -2.50
CA THR A 33 14.54 -9.54 -1.92
C THR A 33 13.35 -10.48 -2.11
N TYR A 34 12.36 -10.38 -1.23
CA TYR A 34 11.10 -11.07 -1.37
C TYR A 34 9.97 -10.05 -1.52
N LEU A 35 9.20 -10.18 -2.59
CA LEU A 35 8.13 -9.26 -2.96
C LEU A 35 6.78 -9.93 -2.78
N LEU A 36 5.87 -9.24 -2.10
CA LEU A 36 4.51 -9.65 -1.83
C LEU A 36 3.54 -8.57 -2.33
N THR A 37 2.40 -8.97 -2.89
CA THR A 37 1.31 -8.06 -3.28
C THR A 37 -0.05 -8.68 -2.93
N ALA A 38 -1.05 -7.83 -2.67
CA ALA A 38 -2.38 -8.32 -2.36
C ALA A 38 -3.01 -9.03 -3.58
N ARG A 39 -3.54 -10.24 -3.40
CA ARG A 39 -4.20 -11.02 -4.45
C ARG A 39 -5.39 -10.29 -5.09
N ILE A 40 -6.08 -9.46 -4.30
CA ILE A 40 -7.19 -8.65 -4.77
C ILE A 40 -6.77 -7.61 -5.82
N ASP A 41 -5.51 -7.22 -5.87
CA ASP A 41 -5.00 -6.29 -6.89
C ASP A 41 -4.64 -7.02 -8.19
N GLY A 42 -5.64 -7.25 -9.02
CA GLY A 42 -5.46 -7.88 -10.35
C GLY A 42 -5.11 -6.91 -11.49
N ARG A 43 -4.85 -5.62 -11.22
CA ARG A 43 -4.64 -4.58 -12.25
C ARG A 43 -3.45 -4.84 -13.17
N ALA A 44 -2.41 -5.44 -12.67
CA ALA A 44 -1.19 -5.78 -13.42
C ALA A 44 -1.10 -7.27 -13.80
N GLY A 45 -2.15 -8.05 -13.55
CA GLY A 45 -2.15 -9.52 -13.55
C GLY A 45 -1.84 -10.05 -12.15
N THR A 46 -2.40 -11.22 -11.83
CA THR A 46 -2.18 -11.87 -10.53
C THR A 46 -0.70 -12.18 -10.32
N GLY A 47 -0.16 -11.81 -9.14
CA GLY A 47 1.23 -12.10 -8.81
C GLY A 47 2.24 -11.16 -9.49
N ARG A 48 1.83 -9.94 -9.81
CA ARG A 48 2.72 -8.94 -10.41
C ARG A 48 2.55 -7.57 -9.76
N ILE A 49 3.67 -6.96 -9.39
CA ILE A 49 3.73 -5.55 -9.03
C ILE A 49 4.12 -4.77 -10.29
N ALA A 50 3.29 -3.79 -10.67
CA ALA A 50 3.58 -2.92 -11.79
C ALA A 50 3.35 -1.45 -11.44
N SER A 51 4.21 -0.60 -11.96
CA SER A 51 4.06 0.84 -11.87
C SER A 51 3.43 1.41 -13.14
N ARG A 52 2.82 2.58 -13.04
CA ARG A 52 2.23 3.29 -14.19
C ARG A 52 3.24 3.78 -15.22
N ILE A 53 4.52 3.85 -14.86
CA ILE A 53 5.59 4.22 -15.78
C ILE A 53 6.16 3.02 -16.54
N GLY A 54 5.48 1.86 -16.51
CA GLY A 54 5.79 0.71 -17.34
C GLY A 54 6.82 -0.27 -16.76
N ILE A 55 7.32 -0.07 -15.54
CA ILE A 55 8.18 -1.04 -14.87
C ILE A 55 7.36 -2.01 -14.02
N GLY A 56 7.78 -3.27 -13.96
CA GLY A 56 7.09 -4.28 -13.16
C GLY A 56 7.95 -5.51 -12.94
N THR A 57 7.54 -6.34 -11.97
CA THR A 57 8.20 -7.59 -11.62
C THR A 57 7.21 -8.57 -11.03
N GLU A 58 7.55 -9.87 -11.03
CA GLU A 58 6.79 -10.90 -10.36
C GLU A 58 6.87 -10.74 -8.84
N ALA A 59 5.79 -11.11 -8.16
CA ALA A 59 5.66 -11.12 -6.71
C ALA A 59 4.75 -12.28 -6.29
N ASP A 60 4.97 -12.81 -5.09
CA ASP A 60 4.03 -13.74 -4.50
C ASP A 60 2.80 -12.96 -3.98
N THR A 61 1.64 -13.61 -3.96
CA THR A 61 0.40 -12.97 -3.53
C THR A 61 0.02 -13.37 -2.11
N PHE A 62 -0.62 -12.43 -1.41
CA PHE A 62 -1.27 -12.69 -0.13
C PHE A 62 -2.76 -12.33 -0.18
N ASP A 63 -3.54 -12.96 0.66
CA ASP A 63 -4.94 -12.67 0.98
C ASP A 63 -5.14 -12.74 2.51
N GLU A 64 -6.36 -12.56 2.98
CA GLU A 64 -6.68 -12.54 4.40
C GLU A 64 -6.35 -13.86 5.13
N ALA A 65 -6.31 -15.00 4.43
CA ALA A 65 -5.99 -16.32 4.98
C ALA A 65 -4.48 -16.63 4.99
N SER A 66 -3.67 -15.79 4.37
CA SER A 66 -2.22 -16.02 4.22
C SER A 66 -1.47 -15.82 5.54
N ASP A 67 -0.61 -16.78 5.90
CA ASP A 67 0.37 -16.64 6.99
C ASP A 67 1.67 -16.06 6.41
N LEU A 68 1.86 -14.76 6.57
CA LEU A 68 3.01 -14.04 6.01
C LEU A 68 4.31 -14.41 6.70
N GLN A 69 4.27 -14.68 8.02
CA GLN A 69 5.46 -15.11 8.77
C GLN A 69 5.96 -16.46 8.26
N ALA A 70 5.04 -17.42 8.06
CA ALA A 70 5.37 -18.73 7.51
C ALA A 70 5.89 -18.63 6.06
N MET A 71 5.25 -17.83 5.20
CA MET A 71 5.69 -17.60 3.81
C MET A 71 7.11 -17.03 3.74
N ILE A 72 7.41 -16.01 4.54
CA ILE A 72 8.73 -15.36 4.56
C ILE A 72 9.78 -16.32 5.13
N THR A 73 9.45 -17.05 6.19
CA THR A 73 10.35 -18.05 6.80
C THR A 73 10.69 -19.14 5.81
N ALA A 74 9.72 -19.71 5.11
CA ALA A 74 9.93 -20.71 4.09
C ALA A 74 10.78 -20.20 2.92
N ARG A 75 10.57 -18.94 2.50
CA ARG A 75 11.36 -18.32 1.43
C ARG A 75 12.82 -18.09 1.85
N ARG A 76 13.02 -17.66 3.11
CA ARG A 76 14.35 -17.46 3.70
C ARG A 76 15.10 -18.77 3.86
N ALA A 77 14.42 -19.88 4.15
CA ALA A 77 15.04 -21.21 4.26
C ALA A 77 15.64 -21.71 2.92
N GLN A 78 15.09 -21.27 1.78
CA GLN A 78 15.63 -21.61 0.45
C GLN A 78 16.94 -20.87 0.14
N ALA A 79 17.04 -19.61 0.52
CA ALA A 79 18.27 -18.81 0.44
C ALA A 79 18.12 -17.51 1.23
N PRO A 80 19.24 -16.92 1.72
CA PRO A 80 19.24 -15.69 2.50
C PRO A 80 18.43 -14.57 1.83
N LEU A 81 17.64 -13.86 2.63
CA LEU A 81 16.88 -12.66 2.21
C LEU A 81 17.49 -11.44 2.90
N ALA A 82 17.62 -10.35 2.15
CA ALA A 82 18.10 -9.07 2.66
C ALA A 82 16.95 -8.13 3.03
N CYS A 83 15.78 -8.26 2.37
CA CYS A 83 14.64 -7.39 2.61
C CYS A 83 13.34 -8.03 2.08
N VAL A 84 12.21 -7.71 2.74
CA VAL A 84 10.85 -8.03 2.28
C VAL A 84 10.16 -6.74 1.87
N PHE A 85 9.47 -6.76 0.74
CA PHE A 85 8.66 -5.67 0.22
C PHE A 85 7.21 -6.11 0.10
N VAL A 86 6.29 -5.32 0.63
CA VAL A 86 4.84 -5.59 0.57
C VAL A 86 4.16 -4.43 -0.15
N ASP A 87 3.64 -4.67 -1.34
CA ASP A 87 2.79 -3.70 -2.06
C ASP A 87 1.32 -3.89 -1.70
N GLU A 88 0.53 -2.83 -1.85
CA GLU A 88 -0.88 -2.76 -1.49
C GLU A 88 -1.14 -3.16 -0.02
N ALA A 89 -0.23 -2.75 0.87
CA ALA A 89 -0.22 -3.13 2.29
C ALA A 89 -1.46 -2.67 3.08
N GLN A 90 -2.31 -1.80 2.54
CA GLN A 90 -3.60 -1.46 3.15
C GLN A 90 -4.55 -2.66 3.23
N PHE A 91 -4.35 -3.68 2.40
CA PHE A 91 -5.15 -4.90 2.39
C PHE A 91 -4.67 -5.97 3.39
N LEU A 92 -3.62 -5.70 4.15
CA LEU A 92 -3.22 -6.54 5.27
C LEU A 92 -4.29 -6.53 6.36
N THR A 93 -4.50 -7.67 7.00
CA THR A 93 -5.22 -7.71 8.27
C THR A 93 -4.33 -7.17 9.40
N PRO A 94 -4.90 -6.72 10.53
CA PRO A 94 -4.11 -6.34 11.70
C PRO A 94 -3.15 -7.45 12.18
N ASP A 95 -3.59 -8.71 12.17
CA ASP A 95 -2.74 -9.85 12.55
C ASP A 95 -1.56 -10.02 11.58
N GLN A 96 -1.78 -9.89 10.27
CA GLN A 96 -0.71 -9.96 9.29
C GLN A 96 0.34 -8.85 9.48
N VAL A 97 -0.06 -7.65 9.90
CA VAL A 97 0.90 -6.59 10.26
C VAL A 97 1.76 -7.01 11.45
N TRP A 98 1.16 -7.64 12.48
CA TRP A 98 1.92 -8.21 13.59
C TRP A 98 2.81 -9.38 13.19
N GLN A 99 2.41 -10.20 12.22
CA GLN A 99 3.28 -11.24 11.64
C GLN A 99 4.53 -10.61 11.00
N LEU A 100 4.37 -9.49 10.26
CA LEU A 100 5.49 -8.76 9.69
C LEU A 100 6.39 -8.13 10.76
N ALA A 101 5.82 -7.62 11.85
CA ALA A 101 6.60 -7.13 12.99
C ALA A 101 7.46 -8.25 13.61
N ARG A 102 6.87 -9.45 13.82
CA ARG A 102 7.64 -10.63 14.29
C ARG A 102 8.76 -11.02 13.32
N VAL A 103 8.56 -10.92 12.01
CA VAL A 103 9.64 -11.13 11.02
C VAL A 103 10.79 -10.14 11.24
N VAL A 104 10.47 -8.88 11.51
CA VAL A 104 11.49 -7.86 11.81
C VAL A 104 12.24 -8.19 13.10
N ASP A 105 11.50 -8.47 14.17
CA ASP A 105 12.04 -8.65 15.52
C ASP A 105 12.83 -9.96 15.64
N ASP A 106 12.22 -11.09 15.24
CA ASP A 106 12.75 -12.44 15.48
C ASP A 106 13.77 -12.85 14.42
N LEU A 107 13.58 -12.42 13.14
CA LEU A 107 14.45 -12.80 12.04
C LEU A 107 15.48 -11.72 11.69
N ASN A 108 15.42 -10.54 12.33
CA ASN A 108 16.22 -9.36 12.00
C ASN A 108 16.22 -9.05 10.49
N LEU A 109 15.03 -9.14 9.87
CA LEU A 109 14.84 -8.96 8.44
C LEU A 109 13.97 -7.71 8.20
N PRO A 110 14.47 -6.66 7.54
CA PRO A 110 13.70 -5.45 7.29
C PRO A 110 12.50 -5.71 6.38
N VAL A 111 11.35 -5.09 6.73
CA VAL A 111 10.10 -5.17 5.98
C VAL A 111 9.67 -3.77 5.58
N LEU A 112 9.49 -3.54 4.28
CA LEU A 112 9.03 -2.28 3.72
C LEU A 112 7.61 -2.45 3.15
N CYS A 113 6.62 -1.89 3.84
CA CYS A 113 5.23 -1.89 3.42
C CYS A 113 4.91 -0.62 2.63
N TYR A 114 4.24 -0.77 1.49
CA TYR A 114 3.76 0.32 0.64
C TYR A 114 2.24 0.22 0.50
N GLY A 115 1.52 1.29 0.84
CA GLY A 115 0.06 1.22 0.85
C GLY A 115 -0.65 2.57 0.87
N LEU A 116 -1.97 2.52 0.72
CA LEU A 116 -2.84 3.67 0.92
C LEU A 116 -3.00 3.93 2.42
N ARG A 117 -3.10 5.19 2.82
CA ARG A 117 -3.42 5.55 4.20
C ARG A 117 -4.92 5.44 4.46
N VAL A 118 -5.71 6.09 3.63
CA VAL A 118 -7.17 6.21 3.76
C VAL A 118 -7.88 5.85 2.46
N ASP A 119 -9.13 5.45 2.58
CA ASP A 119 -10.04 5.22 1.46
C ASP A 119 -10.65 6.55 0.94
N PHE A 120 -11.57 6.44 -0.04
CA PHE A 120 -12.26 7.58 -0.64
C PHE A 120 -13.19 8.31 0.34
N ARG A 121 -13.61 7.67 1.44
CA ARG A 121 -14.44 8.24 2.51
C ARG A 121 -13.59 8.92 3.58
N GLY A 122 -12.27 8.84 3.47
CA GLY A 122 -11.33 9.37 4.48
C GLY A 122 -11.12 8.44 5.68
N ALA A 123 -11.66 7.22 5.65
CA ALA A 123 -11.47 6.22 6.68
C ALA A 123 -10.16 5.45 6.48
N LEU A 124 -9.50 5.08 7.58
CA LEU A 124 -8.32 4.22 7.53
C LEU A 124 -8.68 2.81 7.06
N PHE A 125 -7.79 2.19 6.29
CA PHE A 125 -7.83 0.75 6.10
C PHE A 125 -7.31 0.03 7.36
N PRO A 126 -7.82 -1.16 7.72
CA PRO A 126 -7.39 -1.88 8.91
C PRO A 126 -5.87 -2.14 8.97
N GLY A 127 -5.27 -2.60 7.87
CA GLY A 127 -3.83 -2.80 7.77
C GLY A 127 -3.05 -1.50 7.92
N SER A 128 -3.53 -0.41 7.31
CA SER A 128 -2.89 0.90 7.42
C SER A 128 -3.00 1.48 8.83
N ALA A 129 -4.13 1.27 9.51
CA ALA A 129 -4.30 1.70 10.90
C ALA A 129 -3.27 1.02 11.81
N THR A 130 -3.09 -0.30 11.65
CA THR A 130 -2.12 -1.06 12.43
C THR A 130 -0.68 -0.66 12.07
N LEU A 131 -0.35 -0.50 10.79
CA LEU A 131 0.98 -0.03 10.36
C LEU A 131 1.30 1.36 10.92
N LEU A 132 0.34 2.29 10.93
CA LEU A 132 0.51 3.62 11.54
C LEU A 132 0.75 3.55 13.05
N ALA A 133 0.23 2.51 13.72
CA ALA A 133 0.39 2.34 15.17
C ALA A 133 1.75 1.73 15.55
N ILE A 134 2.30 0.79 14.76
CA ILE A 134 3.44 -0.02 15.20
C ILE A 134 4.67 0.03 14.29
N ALA A 135 4.61 0.66 13.12
CA ALA A 135 5.79 0.76 12.25
C ALA A 135 6.90 1.61 12.91
N ASP A 136 8.14 1.13 12.86
CA ASP A 136 9.30 1.86 13.38
C ASP A 136 9.58 3.15 12.61
N GLU A 137 9.32 3.14 11.30
CA GLU A 137 9.47 4.32 10.44
C GLU A 137 8.30 4.49 9.50
N MET A 138 7.77 5.70 9.47
CA MET A 138 6.70 6.11 8.56
C MET A 138 7.23 7.13 7.56
N ARG A 139 6.98 6.88 6.26
CA ARG A 139 7.41 7.77 5.17
C ARG A 139 6.23 8.10 4.26
N GLU A 140 5.98 9.38 4.06
CA GLU A 140 4.95 9.81 3.12
C GLU A 140 5.52 9.91 1.70
N VAL A 141 4.94 9.14 0.79
CA VAL A 141 5.20 9.30 -0.66
C VAL A 141 4.28 10.40 -1.18
N ARG A 142 4.87 11.53 -1.53
CA ARG A 142 4.11 12.75 -1.86
C ARG A 142 3.60 12.73 -3.30
N THR A 143 2.39 13.25 -3.48
CA THR A 143 1.82 13.59 -4.78
C THR A 143 1.05 14.90 -4.67
N ILE A 144 0.61 15.43 -5.79
CA ILE A 144 0.00 16.75 -5.88
C ILE A 144 -1.50 16.69 -6.22
N CYS A 145 -2.24 17.63 -5.66
CA CYS A 145 -3.60 17.96 -6.06
C CYS A 145 -3.59 18.86 -7.31
N ARG A 146 -4.70 18.91 -8.02
CA ARG A 146 -4.90 19.82 -9.18
C ARG A 146 -4.58 21.30 -8.90
N CYS A 147 -4.56 21.73 -7.65
CA CYS A 147 -4.19 23.08 -7.26
C CYS A 147 -2.70 23.24 -6.90
N GLY A 148 -1.85 22.26 -7.19
CA GLY A 148 -0.42 22.27 -6.88
C GLY A 148 -0.07 21.95 -5.42
N ARG A 149 -1.05 21.92 -4.48
CA ARG A 149 -0.81 21.55 -3.09
C ARG A 149 -0.64 20.04 -2.93
N LYS A 150 0.00 19.61 -1.84
CA LYS A 150 0.11 18.20 -1.48
C LYS A 150 -1.27 17.55 -1.43
N ALA A 151 -1.42 16.41 -2.15
CA ALA A 151 -2.60 15.57 -2.06
C ALA A 151 -2.46 14.58 -0.90
N THR A 152 -3.47 14.53 -0.03
CA THR A 152 -3.49 13.68 1.16
C THR A 152 -4.75 12.82 1.24
N MET A 153 -5.70 13.07 0.35
CA MET A 153 -7.01 12.43 0.28
C MET A 153 -7.23 11.89 -1.13
N VAL A 154 -8.20 11.00 -1.27
CA VAL A 154 -8.65 10.46 -2.56
C VAL A 154 -10.17 10.52 -2.61
N ILE A 155 -10.75 10.84 -3.75
CA ILE A 155 -12.16 10.62 -4.05
C ILE A 155 -12.29 9.47 -5.05
N ARG A 156 -13.42 8.79 -4.99
CA ARG A 156 -13.90 7.92 -6.05
C ARG A 156 -14.95 8.71 -6.85
N GLN A 157 -14.88 8.67 -8.17
CA GLN A 157 -15.84 9.36 -9.05
C GLN A 157 -16.76 8.36 -9.74
N ASP A 158 -18.01 8.78 -9.97
CA ASP A 158 -18.93 8.09 -10.86
C ASP A 158 -18.64 8.43 -12.35
N ALA A 159 -19.45 7.89 -13.25
CA ALA A 159 -19.30 8.13 -14.70
C ALA A 159 -19.45 9.61 -15.09
N GLU A 160 -20.16 10.40 -14.28
CA GLU A 160 -20.39 11.83 -14.48
C GLU A 160 -19.31 12.70 -13.79
N GLY A 161 -18.29 12.08 -13.17
CA GLY A 161 -17.18 12.76 -12.49
C GLY A 161 -17.53 13.29 -11.10
N ARG A 162 -18.68 12.92 -10.52
CA ARG A 162 -19.09 13.33 -9.17
C ARG A 162 -18.46 12.43 -8.12
N ALA A 163 -18.16 12.98 -6.95
CA ALA A 163 -17.60 12.21 -5.86
C ALA A 163 -18.63 11.22 -5.29
N VAL A 164 -18.26 9.94 -5.25
CA VAL A 164 -19.01 8.89 -4.57
C VAL A 164 -18.64 8.93 -3.09
N THR A 165 -19.64 9.05 -2.21
CA THR A 165 -19.44 9.19 -0.75
C THR A 165 -19.82 7.95 0.05
N THR A 166 -20.53 6.99 -0.57
CA THR A 166 -21.01 5.76 0.06
C THR A 166 -20.57 4.52 -0.73
N GLY A 167 -20.75 3.33 -0.16
CA GLY A 167 -20.46 2.05 -0.81
C GLY A 167 -19.23 1.35 -0.26
N ALA A 168 -18.91 0.19 -0.84
CA ALA A 168 -17.79 -0.65 -0.40
C ALA A 168 -16.46 0.09 -0.40
N GLN A 169 -15.64 -0.17 0.62
CA GLN A 169 -14.31 0.44 0.78
C GLN A 169 -13.40 0.16 -0.43
N VAL A 170 -13.50 -1.05 -0.96
CA VAL A 170 -12.73 -1.50 -2.12
C VAL A 170 -13.67 -1.72 -3.29
N GLN A 171 -13.34 -1.14 -4.42
CA GLN A 171 -13.92 -1.47 -5.71
C GLN A 171 -12.78 -1.73 -6.67
N ILE A 172 -12.70 -2.95 -7.18
CA ILE A 172 -11.77 -3.31 -8.24
C ILE A 172 -12.25 -2.61 -9.51
N GLY A 173 -11.51 -1.63 -9.96
CA GLY A 173 -11.85 -0.83 -11.14
C GLY A 173 -10.69 0.06 -11.56
N GLY A 174 -10.78 0.59 -12.78
CA GLY A 174 -9.73 1.42 -13.36
C GLY A 174 -9.38 2.63 -12.48
N ASN A 175 -8.13 3.01 -12.55
CA ASN A 175 -7.61 4.20 -11.86
C ASN A 175 -8.28 5.51 -12.28
N GLU A 176 -9.07 5.48 -13.34
CA GLU A 176 -9.81 6.63 -13.90
C GLU A 176 -10.91 7.12 -12.95
N THR A 177 -11.36 6.23 -12.04
CA THR A 177 -12.39 6.55 -11.06
C THR A 177 -11.84 7.18 -9.77
N TYR A 178 -10.52 7.26 -9.60
CA TYR A 178 -9.91 7.77 -8.37
C TYR A 178 -9.04 9.00 -8.61
N VAL A 179 -9.32 10.08 -7.89
CA VAL A 179 -8.59 11.36 -7.99
C VAL A 179 -7.97 11.74 -6.65
N SER A 180 -6.66 11.99 -6.67
CA SER A 180 -5.93 12.45 -5.48
C SER A 180 -6.09 13.94 -5.27
N LEU A 181 -6.52 14.34 -4.08
CA LEU A 181 -6.86 15.72 -3.73
C LEU A 181 -6.20 16.16 -2.42
N CYS A 182 -5.98 17.47 -2.26
CA CYS A 182 -5.73 18.04 -0.95
C CYS A 182 -7.03 18.00 -0.12
N ARG A 183 -6.91 18.04 1.22
CA ARG A 183 -8.06 17.95 2.13
C ARG A 183 -9.15 19.00 1.82
N ARG A 184 -8.79 20.23 1.42
CA ARG A 184 -9.74 21.26 1.05
C ARG A 184 -10.62 20.82 -0.13
N HIS A 185 -10.00 20.43 -1.26
CA HIS A 185 -10.75 20.01 -2.44
C HIS A 185 -11.51 18.69 -2.23
N TRP A 186 -11.02 17.81 -1.34
CA TRP A 186 -11.75 16.62 -0.94
C TRP A 186 -13.07 16.98 -0.23
N ARG A 187 -13.02 17.89 0.77
CA ARG A 187 -14.22 18.39 1.47
C ARG A 187 -15.19 19.06 0.51
N GLU A 188 -14.71 19.92 -0.38
CA GLU A 188 -15.53 20.58 -1.39
C GLU A 188 -16.24 19.56 -2.30
N ALA A 189 -15.55 18.47 -2.69
CA ALA A 189 -16.12 17.43 -3.55
C ALA A 189 -17.09 16.49 -2.83
N THR A 190 -16.93 16.26 -1.53
CA THR A 190 -17.75 15.33 -0.74
C THR A 190 -18.88 16.00 0.07
N GLY A 191 -19.03 17.33 -0.04
CA GLY A 191 -20.08 18.08 0.65
C GLY A 191 -19.83 18.29 2.13
N ASP A 192 -18.57 18.51 2.53
CA ASP A 192 -18.17 18.87 3.91
C ASP A 192 -18.46 17.82 5.00
N ARG A 193 -18.68 16.57 4.60
CA ARG A 193 -18.93 15.46 5.54
C ARG A 193 -17.69 15.12 6.36
N ALA A 194 -17.88 14.75 7.62
CA ALA A 194 -16.81 14.21 8.46
C ALA A 194 -16.36 12.84 7.92
N PRO A 195 -15.05 12.53 7.89
CA PRO A 195 -14.56 11.23 7.49
C PRO A 195 -15.14 10.10 8.36
N GLY A 196 -15.57 9.02 7.73
CA GLY A 196 -16.00 7.80 8.45
C GLY A 196 -17.43 7.78 8.96
N THR A 197 -18.26 8.81 8.74
CA THR A 197 -19.69 8.71 8.99
C THR A 197 -20.35 7.89 7.88
N ALA A 198 -20.80 6.68 8.22
CA ALA A 198 -21.79 5.96 7.43
C ALA A 198 -23.16 6.54 7.74
N ASP A 199 -24.03 6.73 6.73
CA ASP A 199 -25.47 6.90 6.93
C ASP A 199 -26.08 5.58 7.35
#